data_25894407de954bcc4f1c2140a40a1e6e
#
_entry.id   25894407de954bcc4f1c2140a40a1e6e
#
_cell.length_a   1.000
_cell.length_b   1.000
_cell.length_c   1.000
_cell.angle_alpha   90.00
_cell.angle_beta   90.00
_cell.angle_gamma   90.00
#
_symmetry.space_group_name_H-M   'P 1'
#
loop_
_entity.id
_entity.type
_entity.pdbx_description
1 polymer ?
#
loop_
_entity_poly.entity_id
_entity_poly.type
_entity_poly.pdbx_seq_one_letter_code
_entity_poly.pdbx_strand_id
1 'polypeptide(L)' 'MKDSIVEALIKHAQGHIAKHKANVEILMNKNVGVAEHPDTLETIEKELAIIAEYDDQVE' A
#
# COMPACT_ATOMS: atom_id res chain seq x y z
N MET A 1 25.27 -10.94 8.82
CA MET A 1 24.56 -11.73 7.78
C MET A 1 23.08 -11.77 8.04
N LYS A 2 22.69 -12.29 9.19
CA LYS A 2 21.27 -12.34 9.58
C LYS A 2 20.64 -10.94 9.57
N ASP A 3 21.37 -9.96 10.07
CA ASP A 3 20.89 -8.59 10.14
C ASP A 3 20.70 -7.95 8.78
N SER A 4 21.54 -8.26 7.81
CA SER A 4 21.39 -7.70 6.47
C SER A 4 20.24 -8.35 5.71
N ILE A 5 19.92 -9.60 6.01
CA ILE A 5 18.74 -10.25 5.42
C ILE A 5 17.48 -9.61 5.96
N VAL A 6 17.41 -9.43 7.27
CA VAL A 6 16.25 -8.79 7.92
C VAL A 6 16.08 -7.37 7.41
N GLU A 7 17.18 -6.62 7.32
CA GLU A 7 17.15 -5.25 6.81
C GLU A 7 16.63 -5.19 5.38
N ALA A 8 17.07 -6.12 4.53
CA ALA A 8 16.59 -6.18 3.15
C ALA A 8 15.10 -6.45 3.09
N LEU A 9 14.60 -7.35 3.92
CA LEU A 9 13.18 -7.67 3.97
C LEU A 9 12.34 -6.48 4.44
N ILE A 10 12.86 -5.76 5.44
CA ILE A 10 12.17 -4.55 5.92
C ILE A 10 12.11 -3.49 4.82
N LYS A 11 13.21 -3.26 4.13
CA LYS A 11 13.24 -2.29 3.04
C LYS A 11 12.32 -2.68 1.90
N HIS A 12 12.25 -3.97 1.61
CA HIS A 12 11.33 -4.48 0.60
C HIS A 12 9.88 -4.18 1.00
N ALA A 13 9.52 -4.48 2.25
CA ALA A 13 8.17 -4.22 2.74
C ALA A 13 7.86 -2.72 2.73
N GLN A 14 8.80 -1.88 3.16
CA GLN A 14 8.62 -0.43 3.14
C GLN A 14 8.43 0.10 1.73
N GLY A 15 9.17 -0.47 0.75
CA GLY A 15 9.00 -0.12 -0.65
C GLY A 15 7.61 -0.45 -1.17
N HIS A 16 7.08 -1.60 -0.80
CA HIS A 16 5.73 -1.99 -1.17
C HIS A 16 4.67 -1.08 -0.53
N ILE A 17 4.88 -0.73 0.74
CA ILE A 17 3.99 0.21 1.43
C ILE A 17 3.95 1.54 0.68
N ALA A 18 5.11 2.09 0.34
CA ALA A 18 5.20 3.36 -0.37
C ALA A 18 4.50 3.29 -1.73
N LYS A 19 4.70 2.20 -2.45
CA LYS A 19 4.07 1.97 -3.75
C LYS A 19 2.55 1.96 -3.64
N HIS A 20 2.02 1.22 -2.69
CA HIS A 20 0.58 1.09 -2.55
C HIS A 20 -0.06 2.35 -1.98
N LYS A 21 0.66 3.10 -1.14
CA LYS A 21 0.21 4.43 -0.70
C LYS A 21 0.08 5.38 -1.89
N ALA A 22 1.06 5.35 -2.79
CA ALA A 22 1.00 6.16 -4.01
C ALA A 22 -0.20 5.76 -4.86
N ASN A 23 -0.49 4.47 -4.96
CA ASN A 23 -1.66 4.00 -5.69
C ASN A 23 -2.96 4.53 -5.09
N VAL A 24 -3.07 4.54 -3.77
CA VAL A 24 -4.24 5.09 -3.09
C VAL A 24 -4.39 6.58 -3.40
N GLU A 25 -3.28 7.32 -3.35
CA GLU A 25 -3.29 8.75 -3.68
C GLU A 25 -3.77 9.01 -5.09
N ILE A 26 -3.26 8.25 -6.04
CA ILE A 26 -3.65 8.37 -7.44
C ILE A 26 -5.15 8.11 -7.60
N LEU A 27 -5.64 7.04 -6.97
CA LEU A 27 -7.06 6.69 -7.05
C LEU A 27 -7.94 7.77 -6.44
N MET A 28 -7.53 8.32 -5.32
CA MET A 28 -8.32 9.36 -4.66
C MET A 28 -8.34 10.66 -5.46
N ASN A 29 -7.23 11.04 -6.06
CA ASN A 29 -7.16 12.25 -6.87
C ASN A 29 -7.90 12.11 -8.19
N LYS A 30 -7.80 10.94 -8.80
CA LYS A 30 -8.41 10.67 -10.08
C LYS A 30 -9.93 10.65 -10.01
N ASN A 31 -10.46 10.39 -8.85
CA ASN A 31 -11.90 10.19 -8.65
C ASN A 31 -12.61 11.34 -7.98
N VAL A 32 -12.09 12.53 -8.12
CA VAL A 32 -12.82 13.71 -7.69
C VAL A 32 -14.08 13.80 -8.56
N GLY A 33 -15.22 13.52 -7.98
CA GLY A 33 -16.47 13.53 -8.71
C GLY A 33 -16.95 12.17 -9.17
N VAL A 34 -16.16 11.12 -8.93
CA VAL A 34 -16.53 9.74 -9.29
C VAL A 34 -16.51 8.86 -8.06
N ALA A 35 -16.64 9.46 -6.91
CA ALA A 35 -16.53 8.81 -5.62
C ALA A 35 -17.60 7.75 -5.37
N GLU A 36 -18.62 7.74 -6.18
CA GLU A 36 -19.72 6.80 -6.01
C GLU A 36 -19.54 5.50 -6.78
N HIS A 37 -18.41 5.35 -7.47
CA HIS A 37 -18.14 4.09 -8.15
C HIS A 37 -17.69 3.04 -7.13
N PRO A 38 -18.50 2.00 -6.92
CA PRO A 38 -18.16 0.97 -5.92
C PRO A 38 -16.83 0.28 -6.22
N ASP A 39 -16.49 0.12 -7.50
CA ASP A 39 -15.24 -0.52 -7.90
C ASP A 39 -14.00 0.24 -7.44
N THR A 40 -14.10 1.57 -7.43
CA THR A 40 -12.99 2.41 -6.97
C THR A 40 -12.78 2.26 -5.47
N LEU A 41 -13.86 2.31 -4.71
CA LEU A 41 -13.79 2.13 -3.26
C LEU A 41 -13.23 0.76 -2.90
N GLU A 42 -13.68 -0.25 -3.61
CA GLU A 42 -13.20 -1.61 -3.40
C GLU A 42 -11.71 -1.73 -3.69
N THR A 43 -11.24 -1.08 -4.75
CA THR A 43 -9.82 -1.08 -5.10
C THR A 43 -9.00 -0.39 -4.01
N ILE A 44 -9.47 0.74 -3.48
CA ILE A 44 -8.81 1.44 -2.40
C ILE A 44 -8.73 0.56 -1.16
N GLU A 45 -9.81 -0.14 -0.83
CA GLU A 45 -9.82 -1.06 0.30
C GLU A 45 -8.78 -2.16 0.15
N LYS A 46 -8.63 -2.71 -1.06
CA LYS A 46 -7.63 -3.74 -1.33
C LYS A 46 -6.22 -3.18 -1.15
N GLU A 47 -5.98 -1.97 -1.61
CA GLU A 47 -4.66 -1.33 -1.44
C GLU A 47 -4.35 -1.10 0.03
N LEU A 48 -5.32 -0.66 0.81
CA LEU A 48 -5.13 -0.46 2.24
C LEU A 48 -4.84 -1.77 2.96
N ALA A 49 -5.48 -2.85 2.55
CA ALA A 49 -5.22 -4.17 3.12
C ALA A 49 -3.78 -4.62 2.84
N ILE A 50 -3.28 -4.37 1.65
CA ILE A 50 -1.90 -4.71 1.29
C ILE A 50 -0.92 -3.88 2.12
N ILE A 51 -1.18 -2.60 2.29
CA ILE A 51 -0.35 -1.73 3.12
C ILE A 51 -0.29 -2.26 4.55
N ALA A 52 -1.43 -2.63 5.11
CA ALA A 52 -1.48 -3.17 6.47
C ALA A 52 -0.68 -4.45 6.61
N GLU A 53 -0.74 -5.32 5.61
CA GLU A 53 0.01 -6.57 5.61
C GLU A 53 1.52 -6.31 5.64
N TYR A 54 2.00 -5.39 4.81
CA TYR A 54 3.43 -5.07 4.78
C TYR A 54 3.87 -4.30 6.01
N ASP A 55 3.01 -3.45 6.53
CA ASP A 55 3.30 -2.71 7.75
C ASP A 55 3.53 -3.68 8.93
N ASP A 56 2.72 -4.73 8.98
CA ASP A 56 2.87 -5.78 9.97
C ASP A 56 4.21 -6.48 9.87
N GLN A 57 4.72 -6.65 8.66
CA GLN A 57 6.02 -7.28 8.43
C GLN A 57 7.18 -6.43 8.94
N VAL A 58 7.02 -5.12 8.93
CA VAL A 58 8.07 -4.19 9.39
C VAL A 58 8.18 -4.20 10.91
N GLU A 59 7.10 -4.40 11.60
CA GLU A 59 7.11 -4.48 13.04
C GLU A 59 7.58 -5.84 13.53
#